data_21bed0e187090617ddc2255a52be3737
#
_entry.id   21bed0e187090617ddc2255a52be3737
#
_cell.length_a   1.000
_cell.length_b   1.000
_cell.length_c   1.000
_cell.angle_alpha   90.00
_cell.angle_beta   90.00
_cell.angle_gamma   90.00
#
_symmetry.space_group_name_H-M   'P 1'
#
loop_
_entity.id
_entity.type
_entity.pdbx_description
1 polymer ?
#
loop_
_entity_poly.entity_id
_entity_poly.type
_entity_poly.pdbx_seq_one_letter_code
_entity_poly.pdbx_strand_id
1 'polypeptide(L)'
;YRAPYSDHWEERPLEWAMERIAQRVRQTRDETFVHALPDGTVVNHTLAIAELGGATLDNEENYLIKKLLGGGLGMVWIENQARI
;
A
#
# COMPACT_ATOMS: atom_id res chain seq x y z
N TYR A 1 4.07 3.58 17.67
CA TYR A 1 2.69 3.80 17.23
C TYR A 1 2.07 4.99 17.96
N ARG A 2 1.36 5.79 17.21
CA ARG A 2 0.55 6.86 17.78
C ARG A 2 -0.90 6.69 17.31
N ALA A 3 -1.80 6.50 18.25
CA ALA A 3 -3.23 6.34 17.93
C ALA A 3 -3.79 7.62 17.31
N PRO A 4 -4.86 7.54 16.51
CA PRO A 4 -5.54 8.74 16.01
C PRO A 4 -5.90 9.69 17.15
N TYR A 5 -5.62 10.97 16.96
CA TYR A 5 -5.88 12.04 17.91
C TYR A 5 -5.08 11.97 19.23
N SER A 6 -4.14 11.02 19.34
CA SER A 6 -3.24 10.94 20.49
C SER A 6 -2.09 11.92 20.35
N ASP A 7 -1.59 12.42 21.48
CA ASP A 7 -0.44 13.34 21.54
C ASP A 7 0.87 12.64 21.94
N HIS A 8 0.85 11.33 22.14
CA HIS A 8 2.02 10.57 22.56
C HIS A 8 2.22 9.32 21.71
N TRP A 9 3.48 8.86 21.68
CA TRP A 9 3.89 7.64 20.98
C TRP A 9 3.99 6.50 21.96
N GLU A 10 3.65 5.30 21.50
CA GLU A 10 3.74 4.07 22.30
C GLU A 10 4.62 3.06 21.57
N GLU A 11 5.48 2.39 22.33
CA GLU A 11 6.25 1.27 21.78
C GLU A 11 5.35 0.06 21.59
N ARG A 12 5.51 -0.62 20.45
CA ARG A 12 4.78 -1.84 20.14
C ARG A 12 5.73 -2.85 19.52
N PRO A 13 5.53 -4.15 19.72
CA PRO A 13 6.30 -5.18 19.02
C PRO A 13 6.13 -5.05 17.51
N LEU A 14 7.18 -5.40 16.75
CA LEU A 14 7.12 -5.35 15.30
C LEU A 14 5.97 -6.19 14.75
N GLU A 15 5.74 -7.37 15.32
CA GLU A 15 4.65 -8.26 14.90
C GLU A 15 3.30 -7.61 15.03
N TRP A 16 3.06 -6.87 16.11
CA TRP A 16 1.82 -6.12 16.29
C TRP A 16 1.64 -5.08 15.21
N ALA A 17 2.70 -4.34 14.90
CA ALA A 17 2.67 -3.29 13.88
C ALA A 17 2.40 -3.88 12.49
N MET A 18 3.09 -4.97 12.13
CA MET A 18 2.91 -5.62 10.84
C MET A 18 1.50 -6.18 10.67
N GLU A 19 0.97 -6.80 11.71
CA GLU A 19 -0.41 -7.31 11.68
C GLU A 19 -1.42 -6.18 11.51
N ARG A 20 -1.22 -5.07 12.21
CA ARG A 20 -2.11 -3.92 12.13
C ARG A 20 -2.09 -3.30 10.73
N ILE A 21 -0.90 -3.17 10.14
CA ILE A 21 -0.75 -2.66 8.77
C ILE A 21 -1.45 -3.60 7.78
N ALA A 22 -1.23 -4.89 7.91
CA ALA A 22 -1.85 -5.88 7.03
C ALA A 22 -3.37 -5.84 7.09
N GLN A 23 -3.94 -5.75 8.30
CA GLN A 23 -5.38 -5.61 8.50
C GLN A 23 -5.93 -4.35 7.84
N ARG A 24 -5.23 -3.23 7.99
CA ARG A 24 -5.65 -1.97 7.41
C ARG A 24 -5.60 -2.01 5.88
N VAL A 25 -4.54 -2.57 5.32
CA VAL A 25 -4.40 -2.72 3.87
C VAL A 25 -5.51 -3.62 3.33
N ARG A 26 -5.75 -4.75 3.98
CA ARG A 26 -6.80 -5.68 3.58
C ARG A 26 -8.19 -5.03 3.62
N GLN A 27 -8.50 -4.35 4.71
CA GLN A 27 -9.79 -3.68 4.87
C GLN A 27 -9.99 -2.63 3.77
N THR A 28 -9.02 -1.77 3.56
CA THR A 28 -9.12 -0.72 2.54
C THR A 28 -9.25 -1.31 1.15
N ARG A 29 -8.46 -2.34 0.83
CA ARG A 29 -8.54 -3.01 -0.46
C ARG A 29 -9.92 -3.65 -0.68
N ASP A 30 -10.42 -4.38 0.30
CA ASP A 30 -11.71 -5.07 0.18
C ASP A 30 -12.86 -4.09 -0.02
N GLU A 31 -12.78 -2.91 0.57
CA GLU A 31 -13.81 -1.87 0.45
C GLU A 31 -13.74 -1.11 -0.86
N THR A 32 -12.58 -1.07 -1.52
CA THR A 32 -12.34 -0.16 -2.65
C THR A 32 -11.91 -0.85 -3.94
N PHE A 33 -11.75 -2.18 -3.91
CA PHE A 33 -11.31 -2.92 -5.09
C PHE A 33 -12.38 -2.92 -6.17
N VAL A 34 -11.98 -2.60 -7.40
CA VAL A 34 -12.85 -2.56 -8.57
C VAL A 34 -12.35 -3.58 -9.58
N HIS A 35 -13.17 -4.57 -9.90
CA HIS A 35 -12.84 -5.56 -10.91
C HIS A 35 -12.97 -5.00 -12.32
N ALA A 36 -14.07 -4.33 -12.60
CA ALA A 36 -14.35 -3.79 -13.93
C ALA A 36 -15.05 -2.44 -13.82
N LEU A 37 -14.81 -1.58 -14.80
CA LEU A 37 -15.51 -0.29 -14.95
C LEU A 37 -16.93 -0.50 -15.47
N PRO A 38 -17.82 0.52 -15.37
CA PRO A 38 -19.19 0.41 -15.88
C PRO A 38 -19.29 0.06 -17.36
N ASP A 39 -18.27 0.40 -18.17
CA ASP A 39 -18.20 0.06 -19.59
C ASP A 39 -17.74 -1.38 -19.88
N GLY A 40 -17.45 -2.17 -18.83
CA GLY A 40 -16.98 -3.54 -18.95
C GLY A 40 -15.46 -3.71 -18.98
N THR A 41 -14.68 -2.63 -18.99
CA THR A 41 -13.22 -2.71 -18.99
C THR A 41 -12.74 -3.31 -17.67
N VAL A 42 -11.99 -4.43 -17.74
CA VAL A 42 -11.42 -5.08 -16.56
C VAL A 42 -10.22 -4.31 -16.09
N VAL A 43 -10.21 -3.86 -14.84
CA VAL A 43 -9.14 -3.05 -14.26
C VAL A 43 -8.47 -3.70 -13.06
N ASN A 44 -9.20 -4.46 -12.26
CA ASN A 44 -8.66 -5.19 -11.09
C ASN A 44 -7.75 -4.30 -10.23
N HIS A 45 -8.25 -3.15 -9.79
CA HIS A 45 -7.43 -2.18 -9.07
C HIS A 45 -8.11 -1.61 -7.83
N THR A 46 -7.29 -1.02 -6.96
CA THR A 46 -7.75 -0.08 -5.93
C THR A 46 -7.03 1.24 -6.10
N LEU A 47 -7.77 2.35 -5.95
CA LEU A 47 -7.22 3.71 -5.99
C LEU A 47 -7.08 4.32 -4.60
N ALA A 48 -7.37 3.56 -3.56
CA ALA A 48 -7.41 4.08 -2.18
C ALA A 48 -6.11 3.89 -1.41
N ILE A 49 -5.11 3.22 -2.01
CA ILE A 49 -3.81 2.97 -1.38
C ILE A 49 -2.73 3.49 -2.32
N ALA A 50 -1.76 4.19 -1.75
CA ALA A 50 -0.63 4.71 -2.50
C ALA A 50 0.68 4.33 -1.83
N GLU A 51 1.73 4.19 -2.63
CA GLU A 51 3.10 3.94 -2.16
C GLU A 51 4.02 5.01 -2.70
N LEU A 52 4.88 5.53 -1.85
CA LEU A 52 5.92 6.46 -2.23
C LEU A 52 7.27 5.90 -1.76
N GLY A 53 8.05 5.44 -2.72
CA GLY A 53 9.36 4.86 -2.45
C GLY A 53 10.45 5.90 -2.19
N GLY A 54 11.66 5.43 -2.00
CA GLY A 54 12.81 6.25 -1.70
C GLY A 54 13.94 6.12 -2.71
N ALA A 55 14.80 7.13 -2.76
CA ALA A 55 15.93 7.20 -3.68
C ALA A 55 17.00 6.12 -3.42
N THR A 56 17.05 5.60 -2.20
CA THR A 56 18.09 4.66 -1.76
C THR A 56 17.69 3.20 -1.89
N LEU A 57 16.50 2.94 -2.38
CA LEU A 57 16.05 1.56 -2.63
C LEU A 57 16.80 0.99 -3.84
N ASP A 58 17.20 -0.28 -3.74
CA ASP A 58 17.84 -0.95 -4.86
C ASP A 58 16.82 -1.49 -5.87
N ASN A 59 17.31 -2.05 -6.98
CA ASN A 59 16.45 -2.54 -8.03
C ASN A 59 15.58 -3.72 -7.59
N GLU A 60 16.12 -4.59 -6.74
CA GLU A 60 15.40 -5.75 -6.22
C GLU A 60 14.27 -5.33 -5.30
N GLU A 61 14.51 -4.35 -4.42
CA GLU A 61 13.48 -3.81 -3.55
C GLU A 61 12.36 -3.16 -4.36
N ASN A 62 12.70 -2.36 -5.35
CA ASN A 62 11.72 -1.71 -6.23
C ASN A 62 10.92 -2.76 -7.02
N TYR A 63 11.57 -3.81 -7.49
CA TYR A 63 10.90 -4.90 -8.18
C TYR A 63 9.87 -5.60 -7.28
N LEU A 64 10.26 -5.91 -6.03
CA LEU A 64 9.37 -6.55 -5.07
C LEU A 64 8.17 -5.67 -4.71
N ILE A 65 8.42 -4.38 -4.52
CA ILE A 65 7.35 -3.40 -4.27
C ILE A 65 6.36 -3.41 -5.43
N LYS A 66 6.84 -3.29 -6.65
CA LYS A 66 5.97 -3.27 -7.83
C LYS A 66 5.19 -4.58 -7.98
N LYS A 67 5.84 -5.69 -7.75
CA LYS A 67 5.23 -7.02 -7.88
C LYS A 67 4.15 -7.25 -6.83
N LEU A 68 4.44 -6.92 -5.56
CA LEU A 68 3.49 -7.11 -4.47
C LEU A 68 2.34 -6.11 -4.54
N LEU A 69 2.66 -4.83 -4.60
CA LEU A 69 1.67 -3.78 -4.46
C LEU A 69 0.86 -3.61 -5.75
N GLY A 70 1.52 -3.59 -6.90
CA GLY A 70 0.83 -3.49 -8.19
C GLY A 70 0.19 -4.81 -8.58
N GLY A 71 0.98 -5.87 -8.70
CA GLY A 71 0.52 -7.17 -9.16
C GLY A 71 -0.33 -7.93 -8.15
N GLY A 72 0.07 -7.92 -6.87
CA GLY A 72 -0.62 -8.65 -5.82
C GLY A 72 -1.86 -7.95 -5.27
N LEU A 73 -1.76 -6.64 -5.00
CA LEU A 73 -2.83 -5.89 -4.37
C LEU A 73 -3.66 -5.05 -5.34
N GLY A 74 -3.19 -4.86 -6.57
CA GLY A 74 -3.92 -4.04 -7.55
C GLY A 74 -3.80 -2.54 -7.31
N MET A 75 -2.75 -2.09 -6.64
CA MET A 75 -2.52 -0.66 -6.44
C MET A 75 -2.05 0.00 -7.73
N VAL A 76 -2.56 1.20 -7.99
CA VAL A 76 -2.18 2.02 -9.15
C VAL A 76 -1.12 3.05 -8.77
N TRP A 77 -1.26 3.66 -7.61
CA TRP A 77 -0.41 4.78 -7.18
C TRP A 77 0.88 4.24 -6.55
N ILE A 78 1.86 3.97 -7.41
CA ILE A 78 3.19 3.52 -6.99
C ILE A 78 4.19 4.48 -7.62
N GLU A 79 4.90 5.24 -6.77
CA GLU A 79 5.81 6.28 -7.24
C GLU A 79 7.09 6.28 -6.42
N ASN A 80 8.13 6.91 -6.94
CA ASN A 80 9.40 7.00 -6.24
C ASN A 80 9.79 8.47 -6.07
N GLN A 81 10.31 8.79 -4.89
CA GLN A 81 10.64 10.15 -4.49
C GLN A 81 11.72 10.80 -5.36
N ALA A 82 12.70 10.01 -5.80
CA ALA A 82 13.84 10.53 -6.55
C ALA A 82 13.77 10.22 -8.03
N ARG A 83 12.67 10.51 -8.63
CA ARG A 83 12.50 10.37 -10.06
C ARG A 83 13.14 11.58 -10.76
N ILE A 84 14.36 11.44 -11.13
CA ILE A 84 15.12 12.46 -11.85
C ILE A 84 15.20 12.07 -13.33
#